data_0304094a5a2c662a5cfc5a05e485eb84
#
_entry.id   0304094a5a2c662a5cfc5a05e485eb84
#
_cell.length_a   1.000
_cell.length_b   1.000
_cell.length_c   1.000
_cell.angle_alpha   90.00
_cell.angle_beta   90.00
_cell.angle_gamma   90.00
#
_symmetry.space_group_name_H-M   'P 1'
#
loop_
_entity.id
_entity.type
_entity.pdbx_description
1 polymer ?
#
loop_
_entity_poly.entity_id
_entity_poly.type
_entity_poly.pdbx_seq_one_letter_code
_entity_poly.pdbx_strand_id
1 'polypeptide(L)'
;MKPLSLLLLLFAAGCTEHSQHAPPPAPQAPPANPVQAEMRLLSATLQSAVRGIGAGDVRSVEHELHRLHAAKETTEAAIRSGSYRLPRNPDRVDRFRELDEAFHGGLGGLVQASRRNDVAATAEALGVVLRGCQGCHSEFRP
;
A
#
# COMPACT_ATOMS: atom_id res chain seq x y z
N MET A 1 -27.36 70.18 -24.37
CA MET A 1 -27.54 68.70 -24.29
C MET A 1 -26.50 68.12 -25.24
N LYS A 2 -25.42 67.52 -24.70
CA LYS A 2 -24.29 66.92 -25.45
C LYS A 2 -24.43 65.42 -25.42
N PRO A 3 -24.37 64.65 -26.52
CA PRO A 3 -24.35 63.19 -26.50
C PRO A 3 -22.94 62.72 -26.15
N LEU A 4 -22.91 61.76 -25.19
CA LEU A 4 -21.70 61.09 -24.72
C LEU A 4 -21.40 59.92 -25.63
N SER A 5 -20.35 60.02 -26.44
CA SER A 5 -19.88 58.91 -27.32
C SER A 5 -19.23 57.82 -26.49
N LEU A 6 -19.83 56.65 -26.42
CA LEU A 6 -19.30 55.48 -25.75
C LEU A 6 -18.34 54.74 -26.71
N LEU A 7 -17.06 54.81 -26.43
CA LEU A 7 -16.01 54.13 -27.20
C LEU A 7 -15.89 52.68 -26.71
N LEU A 8 -16.34 51.72 -27.52
CA LEU A 8 -16.26 50.29 -27.25
C LEU A 8 -14.87 49.76 -27.65
N LEU A 9 -14.01 49.51 -26.67
CA LEU A 9 -12.72 48.85 -26.88
C LEU A 9 -12.92 47.33 -26.95
N LEU A 10 -12.81 46.76 -28.15
CA LEU A 10 -12.74 45.30 -28.38
C LEU A 10 -11.34 44.80 -28.00
N PHE A 11 -11.26 44.10 -26.88
CA PHE A 11 -10.09 43.30 -26.54
C PHE A 11 -10.15 41.98 -27.31
N ALA A 12 -9.33 41.80 -28.33
CA ALA A 12 -9.08 40.53 -28.97
C ALA A 12 -8.21 39.67 -28.05
N ALA A 13 -8.81 38.74 -27.35
CA ALA A 13 -8.08 37.69 -26.59
C ALA A 13 -7.47 36.69 -27.57
N GLY A 14 -6.16 36.83 -27.85
CA GLY A 14 -5.38 35.85 -28.60
C GLY A 14 -5.21 34.59 -27.72
N CYS A 15 -5.93 33.51 -28.04
CA CYS A 15 -5.64 32.19 -27.50
C CYS A 15 -4.35 31.69 -28.14
N THR A 16 -3.22 31.78 -27.43
CA THR A 16 -2.02 31.00 -27.78
C THR A 16 -2.25 29.58 -27.45
N GLU A 17 -2.45 28.72 -28.48
CA GLU A 17 -2.39 27.27 -28.35
C GLU A 17 -1.02 26.89 -27.82
N HIS A 18 -0.97 26.60 -26.51
CA HIS A 18 0.17 25.99 -25.89
C HIS A 18 0.16 24.51 -26.31
N SER A 19 0.95 24.16 -27.34
CA SER A 19 1.23 22.76 -27.68
C SER A 19 1.84 22.10 -26.43
N GLN A 20 1.00 21.42 -25.66
CA GLN A 20 1.45 20.60 -24.54
C GLN A 20 2.23 19.42 -25.13
N HIS A 21 3.55 19.55 -25.21
CA HIS A 21 4.41 18.40 -25.40
C HIS A 21 4.14 17.46 -24.23
N ALA A 22 3.54 16.31 -24.53
CA ALA A 22 3.38 15.26 -23.53
C ALA A 22 4.77 14.96 -22.95
N PRO A 23 4.92 14.93 -21.63
CA PRO A 23 6.21 14.59 -21.04
C PRO A 23 6.62 13.19 -21.54
N PRO A 24 7.94 12.95 -21.75
CA PRO A 24 8.41 11.63 -22.17
C PRO A 24 7.90 10.59 -21.19
N PRO A 25 7.54 9.37 -21.67
CA PRO A 25 7.07 8.30 -20.80
C PRO A 25 8.10 8.10 -19.69
N ALA A 26 7.63 8.12 -18.45
CA ALA A 26 8.49 7.88 -17.29
C ALA A 26 9.22 6.55 -17.47
N PRO A 27 10.50 6.43 -17.07
CA PRO A 27 11.23 5.17 -17.13
C PRO A 27 10.36 4.07 -16.53
N GLN A 28 10.14 2.99 -17.28
CA GLN A 28 9.37 1.86 -16.78
C GLN A 28 10.07 1.34 -15.53
N ALA A 29 9.36 1.35 -14.40
CA ALA A 29 9.88 0.78 -13.17
C ALA A 29 10.33 -0.67 -13.43
N PRO A 30 11.46 -1.12 -12.87
CA PRO A 30 11.89 -2.51 -12.99
C PRO A 30 10.74 -3.43 -12.58
N PRO A 31 10.63 -4.65 -13.14
CA PRO A 31 9.55 -5.57 -12.85
C PRO A 31 9.38 -5.68 -11.34
N ALA A 32 8.16 -5.44 -10.87
CA ALA A 32 7.89 -5.26 -9.44
C ALA A 32 8.32 -6.52 -8.69
N ASN A 33 9.31 -6.40 -7.83
CA ASN A 33 9.68 -7.44 -6.87
C ASN A 33 8.42 -7.79 -6.06
N PRO A 34 7.89 -9.04 -6.14
CA PRO A 34 6.61 -9.41 -5.55
C PRO A 34 6.60 -9.22 -4.04
N VAL A 35 7.70 -9.53 -3.36
CA VAL A 35 7.83 -9.31 -1.91
C VAL A 35 7.76 -7.83 -1.56
N GLN A 36 8.43 -6.96 -2.33
CA GLN A 36 8.33 -5.52 -2.10
C GLN A 36 6.93 -4.97 -2.40
N ALA A 37 6.24 -5.53 -3.38
CA ALA A 37 4.86 -5.14 -3.67
C ALA A 37 3.93 -5.49 -2.51
N GLU A 38 4.04 -6.70 -1.97
CA GLU A 38 3.32 -7.13 -0.78
C GLU A 38 3.64 -6.27 0.44
N MET A 39 4.93 -6.00 0.71
CA MET A 39 5.35 -5.14 1.82
C MET A 39 4.77 -3.72 1.72
N ARG A 40 4.64 -3.15 0.51
CA ARG A 40 3.97 -1.84 0.31
C ARG A 40 2.49 -1.90 0.65
N LEU A 41 1.79 -2.96 0.24
CA LEU A 41 0.37 -3.15 0.59
C LEU A 41 0.19 -3.33 2.10
N LEU A 42 1.01 -4.16 2.73
CA LEU A 42 1.03 -4.34 4.18
C LEU A 42 1.24 -3.01 4.90
N SER A 43 2.23 -2.23 4.48
CA SER A 43 2.50 -0.91 5.08
C SER A 43 1.30 0.03 4.96
N ALA A 44 0.63 0.08 3.81
CA ALA A 44 -0.56 0.91 3.61
C ALA A 44 -1.72 0.48 4.51
N THR A 45 -1.97 -0.84 4.60
CA THR A 45 -3.02 -1.40 5.45
C THR A 45 -2.77 -1.14 6.94
N LEU A 46 -1.52 -1.29 7.42
CA LEU A 46 -1.18 -1.01 8.81
C LEU A 46 -1.33 0.49 9.15
N GLN A 47 -0.96 1.37 8.22
CA GLN A 47 -1.19 2.81 8.38
C GLN A 47 -2.69 3.14 8.46
N SER A 48 -3.52 2.46 7.68
CA SER A 48 -4.97 2.60 7.77
C SER A 48 -5.51 2.12 9.12
N ALA A 49 -5.02 0.97 9.62
CA ALA A 49 -5.38 0.48 10.95
C ALA A 49 -5.02 1.49 12.05
N VAL A 50 -3.83 2.09 12.01
CA VAL A 50 -3.43 3.13 12.98
C VAL A 50 -4.36 4.34 12.91
N ARG A 51 -4.69 4.83 11.71
CA ARG A 51 -5.65 5.94 11.54
C ARG A 51 -7.03 5.59 12.07
N GLY A 52 -7.52 4.39 11.76
CA GLY A 52 -8.82 3.90 12.22
C GLY A 52 -8.91 3.81 13.75
N ILE A 53 -7.86 3.29 14.39
CA ILE A 53 -7.76 3.24 15.87
C ILE A 53 -7.82 4.65 16.44
N GLY A 54 -7.06 5.59 15.89
CA GLY A 54 -7.06 6.98 16.35
C GLY A 54 -8.40 7.71 16.13
N ALA A 55 -9.15 7.32 15.10
CA ALA A 55 -10.48 7.87 14.80
C ALA A 55 -11.63 7.15 15.54
N GLY A 56 -11.39 6.03 16.19
CA GLY A 56 -12.42 5.20 16.82
C GLY A 56 -13.29 4.40 15.83
N ASP A 57 -12.84 4.24 14.57
CA ASP A 57 -13.54 3.46 13.55
C ASP A 57 -12.53 2.64 12.72
N VAL A 58 -12.57 1.32 12.88
CA VAL A 58 -11.63 0.39 12.28
C VAL A 58 -12.24 -0.53 11.19
N ARG A 59 -13.49 -0.28 10.79
CA ARG A 59 -14.22 -1.14 9.83
C ARG A 59 -13.57 -1.22 8.44
N SER A 60 -12.87 -0.17 8.02
CA SER A 60 -12.19 -0.13 6.72
C SER A 60 -10.99 -1.09 6.63
N VAL A 61 -10.41 -1.50 7.76
CA VAL A 61 -9.19 -2.32 7.82
C VAL A 61 -9.40 -3.70 7.18
N GLU A 62 -10.57 -4.31 7.38
CA GLU A 62 -10.91 -5.61 6.77
C GLU A 62 -10.82 -5.55 5.24
N HIS A 63 -11.43 -4.53 4.63
CA HIS A 63 -11.46 -4.40 3.18
C HIS A 63 -10.05 -4.31 2.57
N GLU A 64 -9.16 -3.62 3.23
CA GLU A 64 -7.77 -3.49 2.78
C GLU A 64 -6.99 -4.81 2.93
N LEU A 65 -7.26 -5.57 3.99
CA LEU A 65 -6.63 -6.87 4.23
C LEU A 65 -6.98 -7.93 3.18
N HIS A 66 -8.18 -7.87 2.58
CA HIS A 66 -8.54 -8.77 1.48
C HIS A 66 -7.62 -8.63 0.26
N ARG A 67 -7.09 -7.45 0.01
CA ARG A 67 -6.16 -7.20 -1.10
C ARG A 67 -4.79 -7.86 -0.91
N LEU A 68 -4.43 -8.18 0.33
CA LEU A 68 -3.16 -8.82 0.66
C LEU A 68 -3.12 -10.28 0.25
N HIS A 69 -4.26 -10.96 0.17
CA HIS A 69 -4.31 -12.40 -0.16
C HIS A 69 -3.67 -12.70 -1.52
N ALA A 70 -4.06 -11.96 -2.56
CA ALA A 70 -3.47 -12.14 -3.90
C ALA A 70 -1.97 -11.78 -3.95
N ALA A 71 -1.53 -10.79 -3.16
CA ALA A 71 -0.13 -10.42 -3.07
C ALA A 71 0.69 -11.52 -2.39
N LYS A 72 0.18 -12.11 -1.31
CA LYS A 72 0.79 -13.27 -0.62
C LYS A 72 0.98 -14.44 -1.60
N GLU A 73 -0.07 -14.83 -2.31
CA GLU A 73 0.00 -15.93 -3.30
C GLU A 73 1.07 -15.67 -4.37
N THR A 74 1.19 -14.42 -4.83
CA THR A 74 2.20 -14.01 -5.82
C THR A 74 3.61 -14.14 -5.23
N THR A 75 3.82 -13.71 -3.99
CA THR A 75 5.10 -13.83 -3.28
C THR A 75 5.48 -15.30 -3.08
N GLU A 76 4.56 -16.12 -2.60
CA GLU A 76 4.80 -17.57 -2.41
C GLU A 76 5.14 -18.27 -3.73
N ALA A 77 4.43 -17.96 -4.81
CA ALA A 77 4.69 -18.51 -6.13
C ALA A 77 6.08 -18.12 -6.64
N ALA A 78 6.50 -16.87 -6.44
CA ALA A 78 7.81 -16.38 -6.86
C ALA A 78 8.96 -17.06 -6.09
N ILE A 79 8.78 -17.28 -4.78
CA ILE A 79 9.77 -17.99 -3.95
C ILE A 79 9.82 -19.47 -4.34
N ARG A 80 8.67 -20.11 -4.50
CA ARG A 80 8.56 -21.53 -4.86
C ARG A 80 9.16 -21.85 -6.23
N SER A 81 8.97 -20.96 -7.21
CA SER A 81 9.54 -21.10 -8.55
C SER A 81 11.03 -20.70 -8.63
N GLY A 82 11.58 -20.09 -7.58
CA GLY A 82 12.94 -19.56 -7.59
C GLY A 82 13.09 -18.25 -8.40
N SER A 83 12.00 -17.66 -8.90
CA SER A 83 12.05 -16.38 -9.60
C SER A 83 12.34 -15.19 -8.65
N TYR A 84 12.14 -15.38 -7.36
CA TYR A 84 12.60 -14.49 -6.31
C TYR A 84 13.49 -15.23 -5.31
N ARG A 85 14.64 -14.65 -5.01
CA ARG A 85 15.57 -15.18 -4.01
C ARG A 85 15.64 -14.23 -2.81
N LEU A 86 15.57 -14.78 -1.61
CA LEU A 86 15.67 -14.02 -0.37
C LEU A 86 17.02 -13.29 -0.30
N PRO A 87 17.06 -11.99 0.03
CA PRO A 87 18.30 -11.20 0.06
C PRO A 87 19.22 -11.58 1.20
N ARG A 88 18.67 -12.07 2.30
CA ARG A 88 19.41 -12.66 3.43
C ARG A 88 18.94 -14.07 3.69
N ASN A 89 19.82 -14.95 4.11
CA ASN A 89 19.54 -16.36 4.41
C ASN A 89 18.77 -17.07 3.29
N PRO A 90 19.25 -17.03 2.02
CA PRO A 90 18.51 -17.54 0.86
C PRO A 90 18.29 -19.06 0.90
N ASP A 91 19.00 -19.78 1.73
CA ASP A 91 18.90 -21.22 1.99
C ASP A 91 17.85 -21.55 3.07
N ARG A 92 17.32 -20.54 3.79
CA ARG A 92 16.35 -20.71 4.88
C ARG A 92 14.91 -20.46 4.42
N VAL A 93 14.53 -20.93 3.23
CA VAL A 93 13.20 -20.71 2.65
C VAL A 93 12.09 -21.30 3.52
N ASP A 94 12.30 -22.45 4.14
CA ASP A 94 11.29 -23.05 5.02
C ASP A 94 11.06 -22.18 6.27
N ARG A 95 12.11 -21.63 6.83
CA ARG A 95 11.99 -20.69 7.95
C ARG A 95 11.27 -19.40 7.54
N PHE A 96 11.52 -18.89 6.35
CA PHE A 96 10.79 -17.75 5.81
C PHE A 96 9.29 -18.08 5.73
N ARG A 97 8.94 -19.24 5.20
CA ARG A 97 7.55 -19.69 5.06
C ARG A 97 6.84 -19.85 6.42
N GLU A 98 7.51 -20.41 7.42
CA GLU A 98 6.97 -20.51 8.78
C GLU A 98 6.61 -19.14 9.36
N LEU A 99 7.51 -18.16 9.21
CA LEU A 99 7.29 -16.79 9.70
C LEU A 99 6.19 -16.08 8.92
N ASP A 100 6.11 -16.30 7.61
CA ASP A 100 5.08 -15.75 6.74
C ASP A 100 3.69 -16.29 7.10
N GLU A 101 3.57 -17.60 7.30
CA GLU A 101 2.32 -18.23 7.73
C GLU A 101 1.88 -17.74 9.12
N ALA A 102 2.80 -17.68 10.07
CA ALA A 102 2.52 -17.17 11.41
C ALA A 102 2.07 -15.70 11.39
N PHE A 103 2.71 -14.88 10.55
CA PHE A 103 2.36 -13.48 10.34
C PHE A 103 0.95 -13.34 9.75
N HIS A 104 0.64 -14.07 8.68
CA HIS A 104 -0.69 -14.05 8.04
C HIS A 104 -1.77 -14.61 8.98
N GLY A 105 -1.45 -15.59 9.82
CA GLY A 105 -2.33 -16.04 10.91
C GLY A 105 -2.66 -14.90 11.88
N GLY A 106 -1.68 -14.08 12.23
CA GLY A 106 -1.87 -12.89 13.08
C GLY A 106 -2.78 -11.82 12.45
N LEU A 107 -2.74 -11.66 11.11
CA LEU A 107 -3.66 -10.77 10.39
C LEU A 107 -5.12 -11.19 10.55
N GLY A 108 -5.40 -12.49 10.71
CA GLY A 108 -6.75 -13.00 10.98
C GLY A 108 -7.37 -12.39 12.24
N GLY A 109 -6.58 -12.19 13.29
CA GLY A 109 -7.02 -11.51 14.51
C GLY A 109 -7.39 -10.05 14.25
N LEU A 110 -6.59 -9.35 13.45
CA LEU A 110 -6.85 -7.97 13.04
C LEU A 110 -8.15 -7.85 12.23
N VAL A 111 -8.39 -8.76 11.27
CA VAL A 111 -9.65 -8.85 10.51
C VAL A 111 -10.84 -9.02 11.45
N GLN A 112 -10.79 -9.99 12.36
CA GLN A 112 -11.91 -10.28 13.25
C GLN A 112 -12.25 -9.13 14.20
N ALA A 113 -11.23 -8.43 14.72
CA ALA A 113 -11.44 -7.28 15.58
C ALA A 113 -12.05 -6.11 14.78
N SER A 114 -11.54 -5.83 13.57
CA SER A 114 -12.05 -4.74 12.72
C SER A 114 -13.51 -4.96 12.27
N ARG A 115 -13.89 -6.21 11.96
CA ARG A 115 -15.28 -6.57 11.64
C ARG A 115 -16.28 -6.19 12.72
N ARG A 116 -15.88 -6.34 13.98
CA ARG A 116 -16.71 -5.96 15.13
C ARG A 116 -16.63 -4.48 15.49
N ASN A 117 -15.82 -3.72 14.75
CA ASN A 117 -15.45 -2.35 15.10
C ASN A 117 -14.90 -2.23 16.53
N ASP A 118 -14.22 -3.27 16.99
CA ASP A 118 -13.58 -3.33 18.30
C ASP A 118 -12.21 -2.66 18.24
N VAL A 119 -12.17 -1.39 18.57
CA VAL A 119 -10.96 -0.55 18.47
C VAL A 119 -9.85 -1.06 19.40
N ALA A 120 -10.19 -1.49 20.62
CA ALA A 120 -9.21 -1.97 21.58
C ALA A 120 -8.60 -3.30 21.11
N ALA A 121 -9.43 -4.28 20.74
CA ALA A 121 -8.93 -5.55 20.20
C ALA A 121 -8.16 -5.36 18.88
N THR A 122 -8.53 -4.37 18.05
CA THR A 122 -7.78 -4.04 16.82
C THR A 122 -6.38 -3.51 17.16
N ALA A 123 -6.24 -2.67 18.18
CA ALA A 123 -4.95 -2.16 18.63
C ALA A 123 -4.05 -3.29 19.18
N GLU A 124 -4.61 -4.21 19.94
CA GLU A 124 -3.89 -5.38 20.44
C GLU A 124 -3.42 -6.30 19.30
N ALA A 125 -4.33 -6.62 18.36
CA ALA A 125 -4.02 -7.43 17.19
C ALA A 125 -2.96 -6.76 16.30
N LEU A 126 -3.01 -5.43 16.11
CA LEU A 126 -1.99 -4.68 15.41
C LEU A 126 -0.61 -4.85 16.07
N GLY A 127 -0.54 -4.84 17.39
CA GLY A 127 0.70 -5.10 18.13
C GLY A 127 1.27 -6.49 17.85
N VAL A 128 0.43 -7.52 17.71
CA VAL A 128 0.85 -8.88 17.32
C VAL A 128 1.44 -8.87 15.90
N VAL A 129 0.75 -8.25 14.95
CA VAL A 129 1.18 -8.12 13.55
C VAL A 129 2.53 -7.41 13.45
N LEU A 130 2.73 -6.30 14.16
CA LEU A 130 3.99 -5.55 14.15
C LEU A 130 5.17 -6.37 14.70
N ARG A 131 4.95 -7.19 15.71
CA ARG A 131 5.98 -8.13 16.20
C ARG A 131 6.33 -9.18 15.15
N GLY A 132 5.35 -9.68 14.39
CA GLY A 132 5.59 -10.57 13.26
C GLY A 132 6.47 -9.94 12.17
N CYS A 133 6.16 -8.68 11.80
CA CYS A 133 7.00 -7.90 10.86
C CYS A 133 8.46 -7.82 11.34
N GLN A 134 8.66 -7.46 12.60
CA GLN A 134 9.98 -7.32 13.20
C GLN A 134 10.73 -8.66 13.21
N GLY A 135 10.06 -9.74 13.58
CA GLY A 135 10.64 -11.08 13.62
C GLY A 135 11.14 -11.54 12.23
N CYS A 136 10.31 -11.41 11.20
CA CYS A 136 10.70 -11.75 9.83
C CYS A 136 11.81 -10.83 9.31
N HIS A 137 11.70 -9.53 9.51
CA HIS A 137 12.68 -8.55 9.05
C HIS A 137 14.05 -8.73 9.71
N SER A 138 14.12 -9.15 10.96
CA SER A 138 15.41 -9.41 11.65
C SER A 138 16.21 -10.54 10.99
N GLU A 139 15.52 -11.51 10.37
CA GLU A 139 16.16 -12.65 9.70
C GLU A 139 16.41 -12.42 8.20
N PHE A 140 15.47 -11.76 7.46
CA PHE A 140 15.42 -11.79 6.01
C PHE A 140 15.56 -10.43 5.31
N ARG A 141 15.35 -9.31 6.00
CA ARG A 141 15.54 -7.98 5.41
C ARG A 141 17.04 -7.64 5.30
N PRO A 142 17.52 -7.08 4.13
CA PRO A 142 18.90 -6.64 3.98
C PRO A 142 19.30 -5.53 4.93
#